data_10212cf8df6959751078143763246cb3
#
_entry.id   10212cf8df6959751078143763246cb3
#
_cell.length_a   1.000
_cell.length_b   1.000
_cell.length_c   1.000
_cell.angle_alpha   90.00
_cell.angle_beta   90.00
_cell.angle_gamma   90.00
#
_symmetry.space_group_name_H-M   'P 1'
#
loop_
_entity.id
_entity.type
_entity.pdbx_description
1 polymer ?
#
loop_
_entity_poly.entity_id
_entity_poly.type
_entity_poly.pdbx_seq_one_letter_code
_entity_poly.pdbx_strand_id
1 'polypeptide(L)'
;MNKYQALHSFWSSFGLPAYDESTVPTGEDRPALPYITYNVVVSDFYRPSYLNASIWYYGTRWAAITAKLEEVTNAISMGGKIIPVDGGALWIKKGFPYAQRVTDDNDMIKRIYINIEAEFITAE
;
A
#
# COMPACT_ATOMS: atom_id res chain seq x y z
N MET A 1 1.77 9.00 16.57
CA MET A 1 0.68 8.57 15.66
C MET A 1 0.30 7.12 15.91
N ASN A 2 -0.92 6.77 15.63
CA ASN A 2 -1.37 5.39 15.80
C ASN A 2 -1.00 4.56 14.56
N LYS A 3 -1.29 3.24 14.62
CA LYS A 3 -0.94 2.32 13.53
C LYS A 3 -1.65 2.62 12.21
N TYR A 4 -2.87 3.15 12.27
CA TYR A 4 -3.63 3.49 11.05
C TYR A 4 -3.03 4.72 10.37
N GLN A 5 -2.66 5.72 11.16
CA GLN A 5 -1.97 6.91 10.67
C GLN A 5 -0.60 6.55 10.11
N ALA A 6 0.09 5.59 10.73
CA ALA A 6 1.39 5.11 10.23
C ALA A 6 1.25 4.43 8.87
N LEU A 7 0.24 3.57 8.69
CA LEU A 7 -0.03 2.94 7.40
C LEU A 7 -0.36 3.97 6.33
N HIS A 8 -1.23 4.92 6.64
CA HIS A 8 -1.59 5.98 5.71
C HIS A 8 -0.35 6.81 5.34
N SER A 9 0.44 7.18 6.33
CA SER A 9 1.68 7.93 6.13
C SER A 9 2.65 7.18 5.23
N PHE A 10 2.79 5.87 5.44
CA PHE A 10 3.65 5.04 4.60
C PHE A 10 3.20 5.08 3.14
N TRP A 11 1.93 4.78 2.88
CA TRP A 11 1.42 4.75 1.49
C TRP A 11 1.40 6.14 0.86
N SER A 12 1.26 7.21 1.65
CA SER A 12 1.27 8.59 1.15
C SER A 12 2.68 9.11 0.84
N SER A 13 3.73 8.40 1.27
CA SER A 13 5.11 8.88 1.15
C SER A 13 5.72 8.73 -0.25
N PHE A 14 4.99 8.17 -1.20
CA PHE A 14 5.50 7.88 -2.54
C PHE A 14 5.14 8.94 -3.58
N GLY A 15 4.66 10.10 -3.15
CA GLY A 15 4.35 11.20 -4.06
C GLY A 15 3.01 11.08 -4.77
N LEU A 16 2.20 10.09 -4.43
CA LEU A 16 0.85 9.91 -4.94
C LEU A 16 -0.17 10.03 -3.82
N PRO A 17 -1.38 10.50 -4.10
CA PRO A 17 -2.46 10.42 -3.13
C PRO A 17 -2.69 8.96 -2.73
N ALA A 18 -2.91 8.71 -1.45
CA ALA A 18 -3.22 7.38 -0.92
C ALA A 18 -4.58 7.41 -0.21
N TYR A 19 -5.38 6.40 -0.48
CA TYR A 19 -6.73 6.29 0.06
C TYR A 19 -6.96 4.91 0.66
N ASP A 20 -7.62 4.88 1.81
CA ASP A 20 -8.21 3.62 2.29
C ASP A 20 -9.24 3.19 1.25
N GLU A 21 -9.14 1.95 0.75
CA GLU A 21 -9.98 1.49 -0.36
C GLU A 21 -11.48 1.54 -0.04
N SER A 22 -11.83 1.50 1.25
CA SER A 22 -13.23 1.58 1.67
C SER A 22 -13.79 3.00 1.61
N THR A 23 -12.94 4.01 1.46
CA THR A 23 -13.34 5.43 1.47
C THR A 23 -13.15 6.12 0.13
N VAL A 24 -12.60 5.44 -0.87
CA VAL A 24 -12.40 6.04 -2.19
C VAL A 24 -13.75 6.30 -2.85
N PRO A 25 -14.04 7.54 -3.24
CA PRO A 25 -15.26 7.84 -3.98
C PRO A 25 -15.32 7.10 -5.31
N THR A 26 -16.50 6.72 -5.72
CA THR A 26 -16.75 6.05 -7.01
C THR A 26 -17.59 6.94 -7.93
N GLY A 27 -17.64 6.59 -9.21
CA GLY A 27 -18.41 7.35 -10.19
C GLY A 27 -17.77 8.70 -10.50
N GLU A 28 -18.60 9.75 -10.53
CA GLU A 28 -18.16 11.09 -10.91
C GLU A 28 -17.19 11.70 -9.89
N ASP A 29 -17.29 11.30 -8.63
CA ASP A 29 -16.43 11.81 -7.57
C ASP A 29 -15.10 11.05 -7.46
N ARG A 30 -14.88 10.08 -8.33
CA ARG A 30 -13.66 9.27 -8.32
C ARG A 30 -12.43 10.16 -8.53
N PRO A 31 -11.38 10.02 -7.66
CA PRO A 31 -10.16 10.81 -7.83
C PRO A 31 -9.48 10.52 -9.16
N ALA A 32 -8.78 11.51 -9.69
CA ALA A 32 -7.99 11.33 -10.90
C ALA A 32 -6.81 10.40 -10.63
N LEU A 33 -6.50 9.53 -11.59
CA LEU A 33 -5.30 8.72 -11.56
C LEU A 33 -4.05 9.60 -11.80
N PRO A 34 -2.87 9.28 -11.26
CA PRO A 34 -2.57 8.08 -10.48
C PRO A 34 -2.85 8.24 -8.97
N TYR A 35 -3.07 7.13 -8.30
CA TYR A 35 -3.18 7.11 -6.84
C TYR A 35 -2.90 5.69 -6.32
N ILE A 36 -2.81 5.58 -4.99
CA ILE A 36 -2.64 4.30 -4.31
C ILE A 36 -3.88 4.06 -3.44
N THR A 37 -4.40 2.84 -3.47
CA THR A 37 -5.42 2.40 -2.51
C THR A 37 -4.83 1.30 -1.64
N TYR A 38 -5.26 1.24 -0.39
CA TYR A 38 -4.79 0.21 0.54
C TYR A 38 -5.93 -0.24 1.44
N ASN A 39 -5.81 -1.47 1.95
CA ASN A 39 -6.77 -1.94 2.94
C ASN A 39 -6.16 -1.88 4.34
N VAL A 40 -7.01 -1.88 5.34
CA VAL A 40 -6.61 -1.90 6.73
C VAL A 40 -7.40 -3.01 7.43
N VAL A 41 -6.69 -4.08 7.77
CA VAL A 41 -7.26 -5.18 8.53
C VAL A 41 -6.30 -5.48 9.68
N VAL A 42 -6.81 -5.47 10.89
CA VAL A 42 -6.04 -5.88 12.06
C VAL A 42 -6.77 -7.06 12.66
N SER A 43 -6.28 -8.24 12.37
CA SER A 43 -6.92 -9.49 12.75
C SER A 43 -6.44 -10.01 14.11
N ASP A 44 -5.23 -9.66 14.54
CA ASP A 44 -4.65 -10.19 15.76
C ASP A 44 -3.51 -9.31 16.25
N PHE A 45 -3.21 -9.40 17.57
CA PHE A 45 -2.00 -8.82 18.15
C PHE A 45 -0.90 -9.88 18.14
N TYR A 46 0.36 -9.44 17.97
CA TYR A 46 1.55 -10.28 18.00
C TYR A 46 1.66 -11.27 16.82
N ARG A 47 0.81 -11.12 15.82
CA ARG A 47 0.88 -11.91 14.58
C ARG A 47 0.86 -10.97 13.39
N PRO A 48 1.54 -11.34 12.30
CA PRO A 48 1.45 -10.57 11.08
C PRO A 48 0.02 -10.51 10.55
N SER A 49 -0.40 -9.34 10.14
CA SER A 49 -1.62 -9.15 9.37
C SER A 49 -1.25 -9.07 7.90
N TYR A 50 -1.98 -9.76 7.04
CA TYR A 50 -1.74 -9.73 5.60
C TYR A 50 -2.58 -8.63 5.01
N LEU A 51 -1.91 -7.60 4.51
CA LEU A 51 -2.55 -6.42 3.96
C LEU A 51 -2.21 -6.30 2.49
N ASN A 52 -3.02 -5.56 1.76
CA ASN A 52 -2.76 -5.31 0.35
C ASN A 52 -2.94 -3.84 0.01
N ALA A 53 -2.34 -3.47 -1.10
CA ALA A 53 -2.49 -2.15 -1.69
C ALA A 53 -2.48 -2.29 -3.20
N SER A 54 -2.94 -1.26 -3.88
CA SER A 54 -2.87 -1.22 -5.34
C SER A 54 -2.34 0.15 -5.76
N ILE A 55 -1.44 0.13 -6.74
CA ILE A 55 -1.02 1.33 -7.43
C ILE A 55 -1.82 1.41 -8.72
N TRP A 56 -2.42 2.57 -8.99
CA TRP A 56 -3.30 2.77 -10.13
C TRP A 56 -2.74 3.90 -11.00
N TYR A 57 -2.58 3.62 -12.28
CA TYR A 57 -2.15 4.59 -13.29
C TYR A 57 -3.05 4.55 -14.51
N TYR A 58 -3.04 5.63 -15.27
CA TYR A 58 -3.73 5.73 -16.55
C TYR A 58 -2.69 5.92 -17.64
N GLY A 59 -2.72 5.08 -18.67
CA GLY A 59 -1.79 5.17 -19.77
C GLY A 59 -1.65 3.84 -20.51
N THR A 60 -0.87 3.85 -21.59
CA THR A 60 -0.67 2.67 -22.45
C THR A 60 0.51 1.81 -22.02
N ARG A 61 1.39 2.34 -21.17
CA ARG A 61 2.66 1.69 -20.82
C ARG A 61 2.73 1.38 -19.33
N TRP A 62 3.55 0.38 -19.01
CA TRP A 62 3.80 -0.04 -17.63
C TRP A 62 4.98 0.64 -16.98
N ALA A 63 5.73 1.50 -17.71
CA ALA A 63 6.98 2.07 -17.21
C ALA A 63 6.80 2.92 -15.95
N ALA A 64 5.82 3.83 -15.95
CA ALA A 64 5.62 4.74 -14.82
C ALA A 64 5.16 4.01 -13.56
N ILE A 65 4.21 3.09 -13.70
CA ILE A 65 3.69 2.33 -12.56
C ILE A 65 4.75 1.38 -12.02
N THR A 66 5.58 0.78 -12.90
CA THR A 66 6.69 -0.08 -12.50
C THR A 66 7.74 0.71 -11.71
N ALA A 67 8.06 1.92 -12.15
CA ALA A 67 8.97 2.80 -11.42
C ALA A 67 8.44 3.12 -10.02
N LYS A 68 7.13 3.34 -9.90
CA LYS A 68 6.51 3.58 -8.59
C LYS A 68 6.58 2.34 -7.70
N LEU A 69 6.37 1.16 -8.28
CA LEU A 69 6.53 -0.11 -7.54
C LEU A 69 7.96 -0.25 -7.00
N GLU A 70 8.97 0.14 -7.79
CA GLU A 70 10.37 0.10 -7.35
C GLU A 70 10.61 1.02 -6.14
N GLU A 71 10.00 2.21 -6.13
CA GLU A 71 10.09 3.10 -4.97
C GLU A 71 9.52 2.44 -3.70
N VAL A 72 8.37 1.79 -3.81
CA VAL A 72 7.75 1.07 -2.70
C VAL A 72 8.64 -0.09 -2.25
N THR A 73 9.15 -0.86 -3.21
CA THR A 73 10.01 -2.01 -2.95
C THR A 73 11.27 -1.59 -2.18
N ASN A 74 11.89 -0.49 -2.61
CA ASN A 74 13.09 0.02 -1.96
C ASN A 74 12.80 0.58 -0.55
N ALA A 75 11.65 1.18 -0.36
CA ALA A 75 11.25 1.69 0.95
C ALA A 75 11.03 0.57 1.97
N ILE A 76 10.46 -0.54 1.54
CA ILE A 76 10.27 -1.71 2.42
C ILE A 76 11.61 -2.37 2.72
N SER A 77 12.48 -2.49 1.72
CA SER A 77 13.82 -3.10 1.81
C SER A 77 13.80 -4.59 2.22
N MET A 78 14.97 -5.20 2.35
CA MET A 78 15.08 -6.64 2.67
C MET A 78 14.61 -6.98 4.08
N GLY A 79 14.90 -6.11 5.04
CA GLY A 79 14.55 -6.35 6.45
C GLY A 79 13.19 -5.81 6.85
N GLY A 80 12.49 -5.17 5.91
CA GLY A 80 11.23 -4.51 6.19
C GLY A 80 11.41 -3.07 6.66
N LYS A 81 10.31 -2.36 6.74
CA LYS A 81 10.26 -0.96 7.19
C LYS A 81 9.64 -0.91 8.58
N ILE A 82 10.34 -0.32 9.52
CA ILE A 82 9.85 -0.13 10.88
C ILE A 82 9.43 1.33 11.05
N ILE A 83 8.19 1.55 11.46
CA ILE A 83 7.63 2.87 11.69
C ILE A 83 7.23 2.97 13.16
N PRO A 84 7.81 3.91 13.93
CA PRO A 84 7.39 4.12 15.32
C PRO A 84 5.93 4.58 15.38
N VAL A 85 5.19 4.01 16.31
CA VAL A 85 3.80 4.38 16.59
C VAL A 85 3.60 4.48 18.09
N ASP A 86 2.46 5.01 18.50
CA ASP A 86 2.13 5.13 19.93
C ASP A 86 2.10 3.72 20.55
N GLY A 87 2.90 3.53 21.59
CA GLY A 87 2.97 2.26 22.31
C GLY A 87 3.79 1.17 21.65
N GLY A 88 4.50 1.46 20.55
CA GLY A 88 5.31 0.44 19.89
C GLY A 88 5.81 0.83 18.51
N ALA A 89 5.75 -0.13 17.60
CA ALA A 89 6.19 0.06 16.22
C ALA A 89 5.34 -0.78 15.27
N LEU A 90 5.25 -0.31 14.03
CA LEU A 90 4.64 -1.05 12.92
C LEU A 90 5.77 -1.55 12.03
N TRP A 91 5.85 -2.85 11.81
CA TRP A 91 6.87 -3.48 10.98
C TRP A 91 6.21 -3.97 9.69
N ILE A 92 6.56 -3.34 8.57
CA ILE A 92 6.02 -3.66 7.25
C ILE A 92 7.04 -4.49 6.49
N LYS A 93 6.63 -5.67 6.05
CA LYS A 93 7.46 -6.59 5.27
C LYS A 93 6.77 -6.93 3.97
N LYS A 94 7.53 -7.38 2.98
CA LYS A 94 6.97 -7.87 1.72
C LYS A 94 6.18 -9.15 1.97
N GLY A 95 4.97 -9.22 1.40
CA GLY A 95 4.19 -10.44 1.40
C GLY A 95 4.61 -11.39 0.30
N PHE A 96 3.93 -12.53 0.21
CA PHE A 96 4.18 -13.51 -0.83
C PHE A 96 2.85 -14.02 -1.41
N PRO A 97 2.64 -13.92 -2.74
CA PRO A 97 3.48 -13.20 -3.71
C PRO A 97 3.48 -11.70 -3.41
N TYR A 98 4.58 -11.03 -3.73
CA TYR A 98 4.73 -9.63 -3.35
C TYR A 98 3.89 -8.68 -4.19
N ALA A 99 4.07 -8.73 -5.51
CA ALA A 99 3.41 -7.79 -6.40
C ALA A 99 3.07 -8.46 -7.73
N GLN A 100 1.94 -8.05 -8.32
CA GLN A 100 1.52 -8.57 -9.61
C GLN A 100 0.71 -7.54 -10.37
N ARG A 101 0.83 -7.58 -11.69
CA ARG A 101 0.01 -6.77 -12.57
C ARG A 101 -1.40 -7.35 -12.63
N VAL A 102 -2.38 -6.44 -12.60
CA VAL A 102 -3.79 -6.81 -12.74
C VAL A 102 -4.34 -6.10 -13.97
N THR A 103 -4.99 -6.85 -14.85
CA THR A 103 -5.62 -6.27 -16.03
C THR A 103 -7.01 -5.75 -15.67
N ASP A 104 -7.37 -4.64 -16.30
CA ASP A 104 -8.70 -4.02 -16.19
C ASP A 104 -9.42 -4.13 -17.53
N ASP A 105 -10.74 -4.02 -17.53
CA ASP A 105 -11.53 -3.99 -18.78
C ASP A 105 -11.13 -2.79 -19.65
N ASN A 106 -10.71 -1.70 -19.04
CA ASN A 106 -10.15 -0.56 -19.75
C ASN A 106 -8.64 -0.73 -19.87
N ASP A 107 -8.14 -0.90 -21.10
CA ASP A 107 -6.72 -1.11 -21.37
C ASP A 107 -5.83 0.03 -20.93
N MET A 108 -6.38 1.23 -20.73
CA MET A 108 -5.64 2.40 -20.27
C MET A 108 -5.43 2.41 -18.77
N ILE A 109 -6.18 1.62 -18.02
CA ILE A 109 -6.01 1.53 -16.57
C ILE A 109 -4.98 0.45 -16.27
N LYS A 110 -3.90 0.86 -15.60
CA LYS A 110 -2.83 -0.03 -15.15
C LYS A 110 -2.89 -0.16 -13.63
N ARG A 111 -2.83 -1.39 -13.15
CA ARG A 111 -2.89 -1.66 -11.72
C ARG A 111 -1.80 -2.64 -11.34
N ILE A 112 -1.09 -2.36 -10.26
CA ILE A 112 -0.20 -3.33 -9.62
C ILE A 112 -0.75 -3.59 -8.23
N TYR A 113 -1.02 -4.85 -7.94
CA TYR A 113 -1.51 -5.33 -6.65
C TYR A 113 -0.31 -5.76 -5.81
N ILE A 114 -0.22 -5.22 -4.59
CA ILE A 114 0.92 -5.44 -3.69
C ILE A 114 0.41 -6.12 -2.42
N ASN A 115 1.09 -7.17 -2.01
CA ASN A 115 0.85 -7.83 -0.72
C ASN A 115 1.97 -7.50 0.24
N ILE A 116 1.59 -7.11 1.46
CA ILE A 116 2.55 -6.88 2.54
C ILE A 116 2.13 -7.66 3.78
N GLU A 117 3.09 -7.91 4.65
CA GLU A 117 2.83 -8.35 6.01
C GLU A 117 3.07 -7.16 6.94
N ALA A 118 2.13 -6.88 7.81
CA ALA A 118 2.27 -5.81 8.79
C ALA A 118 2.14 -6.41 10.19
N GLU A 119 3.14 -6.17 11.03
CA GLU A 119 3.15 -6.64 12.39
C GLU A 119 3.20 -5.44 13.34
N PHE A 120 2.25 -5.40 14.26
CA PHE A 120 2.23 -4.36 15.29
C PHE A 120 2.97 -4.88 16.52
N ILE A 121 4.10 -4.26 16.84
CA ILE A 121 4.97 -4.64 17.95
C ILE A 121 4.73 -3.66 19.08
N THR A 122 4.36 -4.18 20.26
CA THR A 122 4.16 -3.35 21.44
C THR A 122 5.28 -3.61 22.43
N ALA A 123 5.51 -2.61 23.30
CA ALA A 123 6.50 -2.72 24.35
C ALA A 123 5.99 -3.53 25.57
N GLU A 124 4.74 -3.93 25.55
CA GLU A 124 4.10 -4.66 26.65
C GLU A 124 3.96 -6.14 26.36
#